data_f290a3c691c67f2fed3593ae49ab361d
#
_entry.id   f290a3c691c67f2fed3593ae49ab361d
#
_cell.length_a   1.000
_cell.length_b   1.000
_cell.length_c   1.000
_cell.angle_alpha   90.00
_cell.angle_beta   90.00
_cell.angle_gamma   90.00
#
_symmetry.space_group_name_H-M   'P 1'
#
loop_
_entity.id
_entity.type
_entity.pdbx_description
1 polymer ?
#
loop_
_entity_poly.entity_id
_entity_poly.type
_entity_poly.pdbx_seq_one_letter_code
_entity_poly.pdbx_strand_id
1 'polypeptide(L)'
;MTNEEKQYIFEACMKGLGQILFEEMCKIYNIHNEDSINESEGGSPKWIEYNKENIERYKSDDNMLQHARINKNTFGWMVVKGNKLVGYCGCEGDKIITLEVTPKFRRQKWATKFIRKAKAKGCTDLSVEKGNKAAISLYFRNGFYICGSNKRQLFMTLHNKHRKHDED
;
A
#
# COMPACT_ATOMS: atom_id res chain seq x y z
N MET A 1 -20.40 -1.55 1.66
CA MET A 1 -19.93 -2.67 2.50
C MET A 1 -20.03 -2.30 3.96
N THR A 2 -20.73 -3.10 4.74
CA THR A 2 -20.91 -2.90 6.18
C THR A 2 -19.63 -3.22 6.97
N ASN A 3 -19.55 -2.79 8.21
CA ASN A 3 -18.43 -3.13 9.07
C ASN A 3 -18.36 -4.64 9.38
N GLU A 4 -19.50 -5.30 9.44
CA GLU A 4 -19.58 -6.75 9.63
C GLU A 4 -19.04 -7.51 8.42
N GLU A 5 -19.36 -7.08 7.22
CA GLU A 5 -18.81 -7.66 5.99
C GLU A 5 -17.29 -7.47 5.88
N LYS A 6 -16.79 -6.30 6.26
CA LYS A 6 -15.35 -6.05 6.33
C LYS A 6 -14.65 -6.96 7.35
N GLN A 7 -15.28 -7.15 8.50
CA GLN A 7 -14.76 -8.04 9.54
C GLN A 7 -14.73 -9.49 9.06
N TYR A 8 -15.78 -9.95 8.39
CA TYR A 8 -15.86 -11.28 7.82
C TYR A 8 -14.75 -11.53 6.78
N ILE A 9 -14.52 -10.59 5.88
CA ILE A 9 -13.44 -10.68 4.88
C ILE A 9 -12.09 -10.75 5.57
N PHE A 10 -11.86 -9.91 6.56
CA PHE A 10 -10.62 -9.90 7.35
C PHE A 10 -10.38 -11.25 8.03
N GLU A 11 -11.41 -11.80 8.69
CA GLU A 11 -11.32 -13.09 9.36
C GLU A 11 -11.10 -14.25 8.39
N ALA A 12 -11.76 -14.23 7.24
CA ALA A 12 -11.56 -15.19 6.17
C ALA A 12 -10.12 -15.17 5.65
N CYS A 13 -9.56 -13.97 5.45
CA CYS A 13 -8.16 -13.80 5.05
C CYS A 13 -7.19 -14.31 6.13
N MET A 14 -7.47 -14.05 7.40
CA MET A 14 -6.66 -14.52 8.53
C MET A 14 -6.68 -16.04 8.67
N LYS A 15 -7.78 -16.69 8.29
CA LYS A 15 -7.92 -18.17 8.28
C LYS A 15 -7.32 -18.84 7.05
N GLY A 16 -6.69 -18.10 6.16
CA GLY A 16 -6.07 -18.64 4.95
C GLY A 16 -7.06 -19.03 3.84
N LEU A 17 -8.31 -18.59 3.94
CA LEU A 17 -9.32 -18.78 2.89
C LEU A 17 -9.12 -17.85 1.69
N GLY A 18 -8.09 -17.07 1.76
CA GLY A 18 -7.33 -16.57 0.64
C GLY A 18 -7.90 -15.40 -0.11
N GLN A 19 -7.00 -14.96 -0.91
CA GLN A 19 -7.12 -13.86 -1.85
C GLN A 19 -8.30 -14.02 -2.83
N ILE A 20 -8.60 -15.27 -3.24
CA ILE A 20 -9.70 -15.57 -4.18
C ILE A 20 -11.04 -15.10 -3.63
N LEU A 21 -11.35 -15.44 -2.38
CA LEU A 21 -12.59 -15.02 -1.74
C LEU A 21 -12.64 -13.50 -1.59
N PHE A 22 -11.52 -12.88 -1.23
CA PHE A 22 -11.42 -11.45 -1.12
C PHE A 22 -11.62 -10.75 -2.46
N GLU A 23 -10.99 -11.24 -3.53
CA GLU A 23 -11.15 -10.70 -4.88
C GLU A 23 -12.60 -10.81 -5.38
N GLU A 24 -13.27 -11.92 -5.12
CA GLU A 24 -14.68 -12.10 -5.45
C GLU A 24 -15.59 -11.15 -4.67
N MET A 25 -15.35 -10.97 -3.38
CA MET A 25 -16.08 -10.02 -2.55
C MET A 25 -15.89 -8.58 -3.05
N CYS A 26 -14.68 -8.21 -3.44
CA CYS A 26 -14.41 -6.92 -4.04
C CYS A 26 -15.19 -6.68 -5.34
N LYS A 27 -15.34 -7.69 -6.18
CA LYS A 27 -16.16 -7.63 -7.40
C LYS A 27 -17.64 -7.44 -7.08
N ILE A 28 -18.18 -8.19 -6.13
CA ILE A 28 -19.58 -8.12 -5.71
C ILE A 28 -19.95 -6.74 -5.17
N TYR A 29 -19.09 -6.17 -4.34
CA TYR A 29 -19.35 -4.88 -3.71
C TYR A 29 -18.85 -3.67 -4.50
N ASN A 30 -18.39 -3.91 -5.72
CA ASN A 30 -17.89 -2.84 -6.62
C ASN A 30 -16.89 -1.89 -5.94
N ILE A 31 -15.96 -2.47 -5.19
CA ILE A 31 -14.93 -1.72 -4.46
C ILE A 31 -13.86 -1.17 -5.42
N HIS A 32 -13.92 -1.55 -6.68
CA HIS A 32 -13.14 -0.97 -7.76
C HIS A 32 -13.81 0.32 -8.24
N ASN A 33 -13.70 1.37 -7.48
CA ASN A 33 -14.27 2.63 -7.91
C ASN A 33 -13.33 3.42 -8.75
N GLU A 34 -13.79 3.53 -9.86
CA GLU A 34 -14.09 4.66 -10.73
C GLU A 34 -13.23 5.88 -10.45
N ASP A 35 -12.30 6.03 -11.35
CA ASP A 35 -11.48 7.19 -11.53
C ASP A 35 -12.33 8.37 -12.01
N SER A 36 -12.89 9.12 -11.10
CA SER A 36 -13.26 10.48 -11.43
C SER A 36 -12.04 11.37 -11.21
N ILE A 37 -11.22 11.46 -12.24
CA ILE A 37 -10.10 12.37 -12.26
C ILE A 37 -10.67 13.78 -12.39
N ASN A 38 -10.71 14.51 -11.29
CA ASN A 38 -10.82 15.96 -11.36
C ASN A 38 -9.44 16.52 -11.71
N GLU A 39 -9.19 16.68 -12.99
CA GLU A 39 -7.94 17.25 -13.53
C GLU A 39 -7.76 18.75 -13.26
N SER A 40 -8.65 19.39 -12.48
CA SER A 40 -8.81 20.83 -12.53
C SER A 40 -7.91 21.65 -11.61
N GLU A 41 -7.10 21.04 -10.72
CA GLU A 41 -6.24 21.83 -9.83
C GLU A 41 -4.79 21.33 -9.81
N GLY A 42 -3.85 22.17 -10.27
CA GLY A 42 -2.43 22.00 -10.02
C GLY A 42 -1.60 21.29 -11.10
N GLY A 43 -2.15 21.06 -12.31
CA GLY A 43 -1.42 20.43 -13.42
C GLY A 43 -1.32 18.91 -13.30
N SER A 44 -0.51 18.29 -14.16
CA SER A 44 -0.31 16.84 -14.18
C SER A 44 0.51 16.37 -12.97
N PRO A 45 0.18 15.21 -12.39
CA PRO A 45 1.01 14.60 -11.35
C PRO A 45 2.43 14.30 -11.86
N LYS A 46 3.42 14.54 -11.02
CA LYS A 46 4.83 14.24 -11.30
C LYS A 46 5.36 13.21 -10.32
N TRP A 47 6.07 12.23 -10.86
CA TRP A 47 6.86 11.28 -10.10
C TRP A 47 8.23 11.88 -9.81
N ILE A 48 8.61 11.89 -8.55
CA ILE A 48 9.92 12.34 -8.08
C ILE A 48 10.52 11.30 -7.14
N GLU A 49 11.81 11.38 -6.88
CA GLU A 49 12.51 10.47 -6.01
C GLU A 49 12.13 10.68 -4.53
N TYR A 50 11.94 9.59 -3.80
CA TYR A 50 11.82 9.61 -2.34
C TYR A 50 13.21 9.77 -1.73
N ASN A 51 13.57 10.99 -1.39
CA ASN A 51 14.84 11.33 -0.78
C ASN A 51 14.69 12.49 0.21
N LYS A 52 15.73 12.73 0.97
CA LYS A 52 15.71 13.74 2.02
C LYS A 52 15.40 15.15 1.50
N GLU A 53 15.98 15.52 0.36
CA GLU A 53 15.76 16.83 -0.26
C GLU A 53 14.29 17.02 -0.65
N ASN A 54 13.70 16.07 -1.33
CA ASN A 54 12.29 16.12 -1.75
C ASN A 54 11.33 16.05 -0.56
N ILE A 55 11.64 15.24 0.46
CA ILE A 55 10.86 15.18 1.68
C ILE A 55 10.82 16.57 2.36
N GLU A 56 11.95 17.21 2.53
CA GLU A 56 12.01 18.56 3.14
C GLU A 56 11.31 19.61 2.29
N ARG A 57 11.39 19.52 0.96
CA ARG A 57 10.75 20.46 0.04
C ARG A 57 9.22 20.42 0.12
N TYR A 58 8.62 19.22 0.25
CA TYR A 58 7.17 19.03 0.24
C TYR A 58 6.58 18.78 1.63
N LYS A 59 7.39 18.74 2.66
CA LYS A 59 6.96 18.61 4.04
C LYS A 59 6.20 19.84 4.48
N SER A 60 5.06 19.61 5.12
CA SER A 60 4.25 20.65 5.73
C SER A 60 3.69 20.16 7.07
N ASP A 61 3.25 21.07 7.91
CA ASP A 61 2.76 20.74 9.26
C ASP A 61 1.52 19.84 9.25
N ASP A 62 0.79 19.84 8.15
CA ASP A 62 -0.47 19.11 7.96
C ASP A 62 -0.33 17.85 7.11
N ASN A 63 0.87 17.49 6.64
CA ASN A 63 1.05 16.32 5.81
C ASN A 63 1.86 15.20 6.47
N MET A 64 1.73 14.00 5.88
CA MET A 64 2.30 12.78 6.42
C MET A 64 3.82 12.69 6.30
N LEU A 65 4.45 13.56 5.52
CA LEU A 65 5.90 13.60 5.40
C LEU A 65 6.63 13.98 6.69
N GLN A 66 5.92 14.52 7.68
CA GLN A 66 6.49 14.75 9.01
C GLN A 66 7.01 13.46 9.65
N HIS A 67 6.41 12.32 9.31
CA HIS A 67 6.73 11.00 9.86
C HIS A 67 7.44 10.10 8.85
N ALA A 68 7.88 10.66 7.72
CA ALA A 68 8.56 9.90 6.68
C ALA A 68 9.85 9.26 7.23
N ARG A 69 9.98 7.96 7.01
CA ARG A 69 11.18 7.21 7.38
C ARG A 69 12.19 7.27 6.25
N ILE A 70 13.38 7.73 6.56
CA ILE A 70 14.48 7.79 5.61
C ILE A 70 15.82 7.57 6.30
N ASN A 71 16.66 6.79 5.67
CA ASN A 71 18.07 6.60 6.00
C ASN A 71 18.88 6.48 4.69
N LYS A 72 20.18 6.27 4.79
CA LYS A 72 21.08 6.17 3.61
C LYS A 72 20.72 5.04 2.63
N ASN A 73 19.99 4.01 3.07
CA ASN A 73 19.62 2.85 2.26
C ASN A 73 18.19 2.91 1.74
N THR A 74 17.44 3.92 2.11
CA THR A 74 16.05 4.08 1.68
C THR A 74 16.00 4.59 0.25
N PHE A 75 15.14 4.00 -0.54
CA PHE A 75 14.80 4.45 -1.89
C PHE A 75 13.29 4.45 -2.08
N GLY A 76 12.82 5.06 -3.12
CA GLY A 76 11.38 5.06 -3.41
C GLY A 76 10.94 6.22 -4.26
N TRP A 77 9.66 6.51 -4.17
CA TRP A 77 9.00 7.48 -5.04
C TRP A 77 8.04 8.35 -4.25
N MET A 78 7.90 9.56 -4.73
CA MET A 78 6.86 10.49 -4.32
C MET A 78 6.09 10.93 -5.56
N VAL A 79 4.84 11.27 -5.38
CA VAL A 79 4.03 11.93 -6.41
C VAL A 79 3.58 13.27 -5.89
N VAL A 80 3.79 14.29 -6.69
CA VAL A 80 3.39 15.67 -6.38
C VAL A 80 2.56 16.24 -7.54
N LYS A 81 1.61 17.09 -7.19
CA LYS A 81 0.77 17.82 -8.14
C LYS A 81 0.86 19.30 -7.79
N GLY A 82 1.62 20.05 -8.60
CA GLY A 82 2.01 21.41 -8.21
C GLY A 82 2.84 21.38 -6.91
N ASN A 83 2.41 22.12 -5.91
CA ASN A 83 3.05 22.15 -4.58
C ASN A 83 2.45 21.14 -3.59
N LYS A 84 1.52 20.30 -4.04
CA LYS A 84 0.80 19.38 -3.17
C LYS A 84 1.37 17.97 -3.26
N LEU A 85 1.56 17.36 -2.10
CA LEU A 85 1.88 15.94 -2.00
C LEU A 85 0.65 15.09 -2.33
N VAL A 86 0.78 14.18 -3.29
CA VAL A 86 -0.21 13.15 -3.57
C VAL A 86 0.02 11.93 -2.69
N GLY A 87 1.25 11.47 -2.61
CA GLY A 87 1.63 10.33 -1.80
C GLY A 87 3.10 9.98 -1.95
N TYR A 88 3.53 8.98 -1.21
CA TYR A 88 4.90 8.47 -1.27
C TYR A 88 4.99 7.00 -0.89
N CYS A 89 6.06 6.37 -1.37
CA CYS A 89 6.43 5.01 -1.02
C CYS A 89 7.93 4.94 -0.80
N GLY A 90 8.33 4.55 0.39
CA GLY A 90 9.72 4.31 0.76
C GLY A 90 9.98 2.81 0.94
N CYS A 91 11.13 2.37 0.44
CA CYS A 91 11.57 0.99 0.47
C CYS A 91 12.99 0.90 1.01
N GLU A 92 13.30 -0.26 1.59
CA GLU A 92 14.65 -0.60 2.04
C GLU A 92 14.91 -2.08 1.75
N GLY A 93 15.93 -2.38 0.94
CA GLY A 93 16.17 -3.73 0.48
C GLY A 93 14.98 -4.26 -0.30
N ASP A 94 14.42 -5.37 0.14
CA ASP A 94 13.24 -6.03 -0.44
C ASP A 94 11.91 -5.65 0.25
N LYS A 95 11.94 -4.65 1.14
CA LYS A 95 10.79 -4.28 1.96
C LYS A 95 10.23 -2.92 1.59
N ILE A 96 8.90 -2.86 1.53
CA ILE A 96 8.17 -1.59 1.59
C ILE A 96 8.10 -1.17 3.06
N ILE A 97 8.73 -0.07 3.43
CA ILE A 97 8.79 0.41 4.82
C ILE A 97 7.80 1.52 5.13
N THR A 98 7.32 2.22 4.11
CA THR A 98 6.31 3.25 4.26
C THR A 98 5.55 3.45 2.96
N LEU A 99 4.25 3.64 3.05
CA LEU A 99 3.36 3.89 1.91
C LEU A 99 2.17 4.70 2.40
N GLU A 100 2.06 5.91 1.89
CA GLU A 100 0.97 6.82 2.25
C GLU A 100 0.43 7.55 1.03
N VAL A 101 -0.88 7.73 1.00
CA VAL A 101 -1.56 8.58 0.03
C VAL A 101 -2.34 9.64 0.78
N THR A 102 -2.13 10.89 0.41
CA THR A 102 -2.83 12.03 1.02
C THR A 102 -4.35 11.85 0.89
N PRO A 103 -5.14 12.10 1.93
CA PRO A 103 -6.58 11.81 1.93
C PRO A 103 -7.34 12.35 0.73
N LYS A 104 -7.00 13.55 0.26
CA LYS A 104 -7.60 14.17 -0.92
C LYS A 104 -7.43 13.35 -2.21
N PHE A 105 -6.35 12.58 -2.30
CA PHE A 105 -5.98 11.79 -3.49
C PHE A 105 -6.24 10.29 -3.32
N ARG A 106 -6.87 9.87 -2.25
CA ARG A 106 -7.25 8.46 -2.05
C ARG A 106 -8.32 8.03 -3.04
N ARG A 107 -8.45 6.71 -3.24
CA ARG A 107 -9.38 6.07 -4.20
C ARG A 107 -9.10 6.40 -5.66
N GLN A 108 -7.88 6.79 -5.97
CA GLN A 108 -7.40 7.05 -7.34
C GLN A 108 -6.31 6.06 -7.76
N LYS A 109 -6.20 4.94 -7.06
CA LYS A 109 -5.23 3.86 -7.32
C LYS A 109 -3.75 4.26 -7.19
N TRP A 110 -3.44 5.34 -6.51
CA TRP A 110 -2.05 5.77 -6.30
C TRP A 110 -1.25 4.74 -5.50
N ALA A 111 -1.83 4.21 -4.42
CA ALA A 111 -1.17 3.18 -3.62
C ALA A 111 -0.82 1.94 -4.46
N THR A 112 -1.72 1.49 -5.32
CA THR A 112 -1.47 0.39 -6.26
C THR A 112 -0.34 0.72 -7.23
N LYS A 113 -0.27 1.94 -7.74
CA LYS A 113 0.82 2.38 -8.62
C LYS A 113 2.17 2.36 -7.90
N PHE A 114 2.23 2.82 -6.66
CA PHE A 114 3.43 2.73 -5.82
C PHE A 114 3.86 1.28 -5.59
N ILE A 115 2.94 0.41 -5.24
CA ILE A 115 3.21 -1.01 -5.00
C ILE A 115 3.76 -1.68 -6.27
N ARG A 116 3.21 -1.38 -7.43
CA ARG A 116 3.72 -1.90 -8.71
C ARG A 116 5.17 -1.49 -8.97
N LYS A 117 5.51 -0.22 -8.68
CA LYS A 117 6.90 0.24 -8.78
C LYS A 117 7.81 -0.47 -7.79
N ALA A 118 7.37 -0.63 -6.56
CA ALA A 118 8.13 -1.35 -5.55
C ALA A 118 8.38 -2.82 -5.94
N LYS A 119 7.36 -3.52 -6.42
CA LYS A 119 7.50 -4.89 -6.95
C LYS A 119 8.51 -4.97 -8.10
N ALA A 120 8.45 -4.03 -9.04
CA ALA A 120 9.39 -3.97 -10.17
C ALA A 120 10.84 -3.77 -9.72
N LYS A 121 11.07 -3.20 -8.54
CA LYS A 121 12.39 -3.05 -7.90
C LYS A 121 12.78 -4.20 -6.98
N GLY A 122 11.95 -5.24 -6.89
CA GLY A 122 12.25 -6.43 -6.09
C GLY A 122 11.73 -6.40 -4.67
N CYS A 123 10.86 -5.47 -4.31
CA CYS A 123 10.20 -5.47 -3.00
C CYS A 123 9.15 -6.57 -2.93
N THR A 124 9.30 -7.45 -1.95
CA THR A 124 8.46 -8.64 -1.77
C THR A 124 7.79 -8.71 -0.41
N ASP A 125 8.23 -7.90 0.54
CA ASP A 125 7.82 -8.00 1.93
C ASP A 125 7.36 -6.64 2.49
N LEU A 126 6.49 -6.70 3.48
CA LEU A 126 6.05 -5.53 4.24
C LEU A 126 5.51 -5.93 5.60
N SER A 127 5.35 -4.94 6.47
CA SER A 127 4.62 -5.06 7.72
C SER A 127 3.48 -4.05 7.74
N VAL A 128 2.38 -4.41 8.36
CA VAL A 128 1.20 -3.54 8.49
C VAL A 128 0.58 -3.68 9.86
N GLU A 129 0.10 -2.60 10.42
CA GLU A 129 -0.63 -2.61 11.69
C GLU A 129 -1.93 -3.44 11.56
N LYS A 130 -2.19 -4.31 12.54
CA LYS A 130 -3.38 -5.18 12.54
C LYS A 130 -4.70 -4.41 12.43
N GLY A 131 -4.75 -3.21 12.96
CA GLY A 131 -5.93 -2.34 12.90
C GLY A 131 -6.13 -1.63 11.57
N ASN A 132 -5.12 -1.61 10.69
CA ASN A 132 -5.19 -0.91 9.40
C ASN A 132 -5.82 -1.79 8.33
N LYS A 133 -7.14 -1.99 8.42
CA LYS A 133 -7.91 -2.88 7.54
C LYS A 133 -7.83 -2.44 6.07
N ALA A 134 -7.85 -1.15 5.80
CA ALA A 134 -7.76 -0.61 4.45
C ALA A 134 -6.42 -0.97 3.78
N ALA A 135 -5.31 -0.81 4.49
CA ALA A 135 -3.99 -1.19 4.00
C ALA A 135 -3.85 -2.70 3.80
N ILE A 136 -4.33 -3.50 4.75
CA ILE A 136 -4.32 -4.97 4.64
C ILE A 136 -5.06 -5.41 3.38
N SER A 137 -6.25 -4.87 3.15
CA SER A 137 -7.06 -5.13 1.96
C SER A 137 -6.33 -4.78 0.67
N LEU A 138 -5.69 -3.62 0.65
CA LEU A 138 -4.89 -3.16 -0.48
C LEU A 138 -3.74 -4.12 -0.79
N TYR A 139 -3.01 -4.57 0.22
CA TYR A 139 -1.89 -5.49 0.04
C TYR A 139 -2.35 -6.86 -0.45
N PHE A 140 -3.45 -7.41 0.06
CA PHE A 140 -4.05 -8.62 -0.48
C PHE A 140 -4.38 -8.47 -1.98
N ARG A 141 -5.01 -7.38 -2.37
CA ARG A 141 -5.33 -7.12 -3.80
C ARG A 141 -4.10 -7.03 -4.68
N ASN A 142 -2.96 -6.71 -4.11
CA ASN A 142 -1.69 -6.61 -4.82
C ASN A 142 -0.81 -7.86 -4.72
N GLY A 143 -1.35 -8.97 -4.24
CA GLY A 143 -0.69 -10.27 -4.26
C GLY A 143 0.12 -10.61 -3.02
N PHE A 144 0.04 -9.81 -1.96
CA PHE A 144 0.68 -10.11 -0.69
C PHE A 144 -0.16 -11.06 0.16
N TYR A 145 0.50 -11.96 0.88
CA TYR A 145 -0.10 -12.92 1.80
C TYR A 145 0.46 -12.75 3.20
N ILE A 146 -0.33 -13.00 4.22
CA ILE A 146 0.13 -13.00 5.60
C ILE A 146 1.08 -14.19 5.79
N CYS A 147 2.31 -13.92 6.23
CA CYS A 147 3.32 -14.93 6.51
C CYS A 147 3.72 -14.98 7.99
N GLY A 148 3.24 -14.08 8.80
CA GLY A 148 3.53 -14.03 10.23
C GLY A 148 2.86 -12.85 10.90
N SER A 149 3.01 -12.77 12.20
CA SER A 149 2.49 -11.66 12.98
C SER A 149 3.23 -11.51 14.30
N ASN A 150 3.14 -10.33 14.87
CA ASN A 150 3.45 -10.07 16.25
C ASN A 150 2.21 -9.47 16.95
N LYS A 151 2.37 -8.92 18.14
CA LYS A 151 1.25 -8.35 18.90
C LYS A 151 0.51 -7.23 18.15
N ARG A 152 1.20 -6.42 17.37
CA ARG A 152 0.67 -5.21 16.73
C ARG A 152 0.56 -5.30 15.22
N GLN A 153 1.40 -6.12 14.58
CA GLN A 153 1.59 -6.10 13.13
C GLN A 153 1.34 -7.46 12.51
N LEU A 154 0.93 -7.42 11.26
CA LEU A 154 0.99 -8.55 10.33
C LEU A 154 2.22 -8.37 9.43
N PHE A 155 2.89 -9.49 9.17
CA PHE A 155 3.96 -9.58 8.17
C PHE A 155 3.37 -10.18 6.91
N MET A 156 3.60 -9.53 5.77
CA MET A 156 3.06 -9.97 4.50
C MET A 156 4.18 -10.11 3.46
N THR A 157 4.01 -11.05 2.56
CA THR A 157 4.99 -11.36 1.52
C THR A 157 4.31 -11.76 0.21
N LEU A 158 5.01 -11.56 -0.91
CA LEU A 158 4.62 -12.09 -2.21
C LEU A 158 4.95 -13.57 -2.38
N HIS A 159 5.81 -14.12 -1.51
CA HIS A 159 6.23 -15.53 -1.57
C HIS A 159 5.20 -16.43 -0.91
N ASN A 160 4.50 -17.24 -1.70
CA ASN A 160 3.59 -18.25 -1.16
C ASN A 160 4.41 -19.41 -0.59
N LYS A 161 4.59 -19.43 0.73
CA LYS A 161 5.35 -20.47 1.43
C LYS A 161 4.62 -21.82 1.53
N HIS A 162 3.36 -21.90 1.16
CA HIS A 162 2.56 -23.13 1.25
C HIS A 162 2.77 -24.11 0.08
N ARG A 163 3.49 -23.72 -0.97
CA ARG A 163 3.79 -24.60 -2.11
C ARG A 163 4.97 -25.55 -1.92
N LYS A 164 5.64 -25.52 -0.77
CA LYS A 164 6.84 -26.36 -0.54
C LYS A 164 6.57 -27.75 0.04
N HIS A 165 5.32 -28.16 0.22
CA HIS A 165 5.01 -29.46 0.80
C HIS A 165 4.37 -30.47 -0.16
N ASP A 166 4.19 -30.13 -1.44
CA ASP A 166 3.57 -31.03 -2.42
C ASP A 166 4.58 -31.61 -3.44
N GLU A 167 5.87 -31.45 -3.21
CA GLU A 167 6.94 -32.00 -4.09
C GLU A 167 7.93 -32.91 -3.34
N ASP A 168 7.44 -33.68 -2.37
CA ASP A 168 8.20 -34.83 -1.84
C ASP A 168 7.40 -36.11 -1.96
#